data_ee75916507ad620fb9489261168bae3c
#
_entry.id   ee75916507ad620fb9489261168bae3c
#
_cell.length_a   1.000
_cell.length_b   1.000
_cell.length_c   1.000
_cell.angle_alpha   90.00
_cell.angle_beta   90.00
_cell.angle_gamma   90.00
#
_symmetry.space_group_name_H-M   'P 1'
#
loop_
_entity.id
_entity.type
_entity.pdbx_description
1 polymer ?
#
loop_
_entity_poly.entity_id
_entity_poly.type
_entity_poly.pdbx_seq_one_letter_code
_entity_poly.pdbx_strand_id
1 'polypeptide(L)'
;MRADPTSTVLIVGASRGIGFETVKLALKAGHSVRALARSATAIRSRDPKLEKLDGDALDQHTMERALVGVDAVIQTLGVSPTPELIFSGTRLFSIATRILVNAMEVSTVRRLISVTGPIEE
;
A
#
# COMPACT_ATOMS: atom_id res chain seq x y z
N MET A 1 -5.13 8.08 -20.88
CA MET A 1 -4.05 8.89 -20.42
C MET A 1 -3.01 8.06 -19.68
N ARG A 2 -1.79 8.30 -19.95
CA ARG A 2 -0.80 7.51 -19.31
C ARG A 2 -0.34 8.16 -18.03
N ALA A 3 0.20 7.37 -17.14
CA ALA A 3 0.66 7.86 -15.87
C ALA A 3 1.81 8.83 -16.06
N ASP A 4 1.83 9.86 -15.24
CA ASP A 4 2.94 10.77 -15.18
C ASP A 4 4.12 10.03 -14.56
N PRO A 5 5.28 10.01 -15.21
CA PRO A 5 6.42 9.31 -14.63
C PRO A 5 6.88 9.89 -13.30
N THR A 6 6.41 11.08 -12.93
CA THR A 6 6.73 11.63 -11.63
C THR A 6 5.64 11.36 -10.60
N SER A 7 4.61 10.59 -10.96
CA SER A 7 3.56 10.25 -10.01
C SER A 7 4.11 9.46 -8.84
N THR A 8 3.60 9.75 -7.67
CA THR A 8 3.95 9.03 -6.46
C THR A 8 2.80 8.12 -6.07
N VAL A 9 3.11 6.85 -5.88
CA VAL A 9 2.14 5.84 -5.52
C VAL A 9 2.44 5.34 -4.12
N LEU A 10 1.45 5.37 -3.25
CA LEU A 10 1.58 4.76 -1.93
C LEU A 10 1.14 3.31 -2.04
N ILE A 11 1.99 2.40 -1.59
CA ILE A 11 1.66 0.98 -1.55
C ILE A 11 1.60 0.55 -0.11
N VAL A 12 0.44 0.11 0.33
CA VAL A 12 0.20 -0.30 1.71
C VAL A 12 0.33 -1.82 1.78
N GLY A 13 1.11 -2.30 2.74
CA GLY A 13 1.40 -3.72 2.85
C GLY A 13 2.52 -4.15 1.93
N ALA A 14 3.57 -3.34 1.85
CA ALA A 14 4.53 -3.42 0.76
C ALA A 14 5.73 -4.33 1.00
N SER A 15 5.87 -4.90 2.19
CA SER A 15 7.14 -5.54 2.53
C SER A 15 7.32 -6.94 1.96
N ARG A 16 6.24 -7.59 1.54
CA ARG A 16 6.37 -8.94 1.00
C ARG A 16 5.13 -9.30 0.19
N GLY A 17 5.23 -10.43 -0.50
CA GLY A 17 4.11 -10.97 -1.27
C GLY A 17 3.71 -10.04 -2.39
N ILE A 18 2.42 -9.94 -2.62
CA ILE A 18 1.88 -9.12 -3.69
C ILE A 18 2.30 -7.67 -3.51
N GLY A 19 2.35 -7.20 -2.26
CA GLY A 19 2.76 -5.82 -2.02
C GLY A 19 4.17 -5.53 -2.51
N PHE A 20 5.10 -6.44 -2.23
CA PHE A 20 6.47 -6.24 -2.68
C PHE A 20 6.58 -6.33 -4.19
N GLU A 21 5.85 -7.27 -4.82
CA GLU A 21 5.86 -7.36 -6.28
C GLU A 21 5.30 -6.10 -6.89
N THR A 22 4.27 -5.52 -6.28
CA THR A 22 3.67 -4.28 -6.76
C THR A 22 4.68 -3.14 -6.69
N VAL A 23 5.47 -3.09 -5.61
CA VAL A 23 6.52 -2.08 -5.49
C VAL A 23 7.49 -2.19 -6.66
N LYS A 24 7.94 -3.39 -6.97
CA LYS A 24 8.90 -3.59 -8.04
C LYS A 24 8.33 -3.17 -9.39
N LEU A 25 7.09 -3.54 -9.65
CA LEU A 25 6.46 -3.21 -10.92
C LEU A 25 6.23 -1.70 -11.07
N ALA A 26 5.83 -1.04 -9.98
CA ALA A 26 5.60 0.40 -10.05
C ALA A 26 6.91 1.14 -10.29
N LEU A 27 7.98 0.73 -9.63
CA LEU A 27 9.29 1.33 -9.86
C LEU A 27 9.75 1.10 -11.29
N LYS A 28 9.53 -0.10 -11.81
CA LYS A 28 9.92 -0.42 -13.17
C LYS A 28 9.15 0.41 -14.17
N ALA A 29 7.91 0.76 -13.84
CA ALA A 29 7.11 1.60 -14.72
C ALA A 29 7.48 3.08 -14.63
N GLY A 30 8.42 3.44 -13.77
CA GLY A 30 8.91 4.82 -13.70
C GLY A 30 8.28 5.66 -12.60
N HIS A 31 7.41 5.08 -11.78
CA HIS A 31 6.76 5.83 -10.71
C HIS A 31 7.67 5.95 -9.50
N SER A 32 7.47 7.01 -8.74
CA SER A 32 8.00 7.08 -7.40
C SER A 32 7.07 6.30 -6.48
N VAL A 33 7.64 5.55 -5.55
CA VAL A 33 6.85 4.69 -4.68
C VAL A 33 7.13 5.02 -3.23
N ARG A 34 6.07 5.18 -2.45
CA ARG A 34 6.16 5.23 -1.01
C ARG A 34 5.59 3.92 -0.49
N ALA A 35 6.44 3.13 0.15
CA ALA A 35 6.08 1.80 0.61
C ALA A 35 5.83 1.83 2.11
N LEU A 36 4.60 1.56 2.51
CA LEU A 36 4.23 1.54 3.92
C LEU A 36 4.10 0.10 4.38
N ALA A 37 4.82 -0.22 5.43
CA ALA A 37 4.75 -1.53 6.06
C ALA A 37 5.25 -1.40 7.48
N ARG A 38 4.91 -2.38 8.32
CA ARG A 38 5.42 -2.34 9.70
C ARG A 38 6.93 -2.37 9.74
N SER A 39 7.54 -3.08 8.80
CA SER A 39 8.99 -3.15 8.71
C SER A 39 9.41 -2.84 7.28
N ALA A 40 9.16 -1.62 6.88
CA ALA A 40 9.47 -1.20 5.52
C ALA A 40 10.97 -1.27 5.25
N THR A 41 11.79 -1.15 6.28
CA THR A 41 13.23 -1.29 6.11
C THR A 41 13.64 -2.69 5.67
N ALA A 42 12.76 -3.69 5.83
CA ALA A 42 13.04 -5.03 5.34
C ALA A 42 12.90 -5.15 3.83
N ILE A 43 12.35 -4.15 3.17
CA ILE A 43 12.22 -4.17 1.72
C ILE A 43 13.60 -4.07 1.11
N ARG A 44 13.93 -5.05 0.26
CA ARG A 44 15.28 -5.13 -0.29
C ARG A 44 15.37 -4.44 -1.64
N SER A 45 15.20 -3.16 -1.64
CA SER A 45 15.37 -2.38 -2.85
C SER A 45 16.13 -1.12 -2.50
N ARG A 46 17.02 -0.72 -3.39
CA ARG A 46 17.79 0.50 -3.21
C ARG A 46 17.46 1.52 -4.28
N ASP A 47 16.32 1.36 -4.92
CA ASP A 47 15.91 2.28 -5.96
C ASP A 47 15.75 3.68 -5.35
N PRO A 48 16.36 4.70 -5.93
CA PRO A 48 16.24 6.05 -5.38
C PRO A 48 14.83 6.61 -5.41
N LYS A 49 13.95 6.02 -6.20
CA LYS A 49 12.55 6.44 -6.24
C LYS A 49 11.68 5.72 -5.21
N LEU A 50 12.28 4.88 -4.38
CA LEU A 50 11.56 4.17 -3.34
C LEU A 50 11.78 4.83 -2.00
N GLU A 51 10.69 5.28 -1.39
CA GLU A 51 10.71 5.79 -0.03
C GLU A 51 10.09 4.73 0.87
N LYS A 52 10.78 4.35 1.91
CA LYS A 52 10.30 3.32 2.84
C LYS A 52 9.77 4.00 4.09
N LEU A 53 8.52 3.70 4.41
CA LEU A 53 7.87 4.31 5.56
C LEU A 53 7.42 3.21 6.51
N ASP A 54 8.00 3.18 7.70
CA ASP A 54 7.57 2.24 8.72
C ASP A 54 6.31 2.78 9.37
N GLY A 55 5.32 1.94 9.52
CA GLY A 55 4.12 2.36 10.19
C GLY A 55 3.04 1.31 10.15
N ASP A 56 2.03 1.54 10.96
CA ASP A 56 0.91 0.64 11.08
C ASP A 56 -0.26 1.20 10.27
N ALA A 57 -0.72 0.43 9.31
CA ALA A 57 -1.85 0.85 8.47
C ALA A 57 -3.15 0.98 9.26
N LEU A 58 -3.18 0.48 10.49
CA LEU A 58 -4.34 0.63 11.36
C LEU A 58 -4.31 1.93 12.17
N ASP A 59 -3.29 2.75 11.98
CA ASP A 59 -3.18 4.00 12.69
C ASP A 59 -3.58 5.15 11.76
N GLN A 60 -4.62 5.86 12.12
CA GLN A 60 -5.17 6.94 11.29
C GLN A 60 -4.13 8.02 11.00
N HIS A 61 -3.36 8.42 12.01
CA HIS A 61 -2.33 9.43 11.83
C HIS A 61 -1.26 9.00 10.85
N THR A 62 -0.84 7.73 10.94
CA THR A 62 0.14 7.18 10.02
C THR A 62 -0.38 7.25 8.60
N MET A 63 -1.64 6.89 8.39
CA MET A 63 -2.20 6.91 7.06
C MET A 63 -2.32 8.33 6.52
N GLU A 64 -2.70 9.27 7.37
CA GLU A 64 -2.78 10.66 6.92
C GLU A 64 -1.42 11.19 6.48
N ARG A 65 -0.37 10.87 7.24
CA ARG A 65 0.97 11.29 6.86
C ARG A 65 1.46 10.59 5.61
N ALA A 66 1.09 9.31 5.47
CA ALA A 66 1.53 8.54 4.33
C ALA A 66 0.94 9.05 3.02
N LEU A 67 -0.21 9.72 3.08
CA LEU A 67 -0.89 10.19 1.88
C LEU A 67 -0.39 11.55 1.39
N VAL A 68 0.47 12.22 2.16
CA VAL A 68 0.93 13.55 1.76
C VAL A 68 1.77 13.45 0.50
N GLY A 69 1.39 14.16 -0.53
CA GLY A 69 2.14 14.19 -1.78
C GLY A 69 1.92 12.98 -2.68
N VAL A 70 0.94 12.15 -2.37
CA VAL A 70 0.69 10.91 -3.10
C VAL A 70 -0.40 11.15 -4.13
N ASP A 71 -0.27 10.54 -5.29
CA ASP A 71 -1.25 10.67 -6.38
C ASP A 71 -2.23 9.51 -6.39
N ALA A 72 -1.82 8.34 -5.95
CA ALA A 72 -2.69 7.17 -5.94
C ALA A 72 -2.24 6.20 -4.86
N VAL A 73 -3.14 5.35 -4.42
CA VAL A 73 -2.87 4.37 -3.39
C VAL A 73 -3.20 2.98 -3.91
N ILE A 74 -2.32 2.03 -3.65
CA ILE A 74 -2.58 0.63 -3.91
C ILE A 74 -2.53 -0.09 -2.56
N GLN A 75 -3.64 -0.69 -2.16
CA GLN A 75 -3.70 -1.39 -0.90
C GLN A 75 -3.62 -2.90 -1.15
N THR A 76 -2.68 -3.56 -0.50
CA THR A 76 -2.49 -5.00 -0.66
C THR A 76 -2.64 -5.76 0.65
N LEU A 77 -3.05 -5.09 1.72
CA LEU A 77 -3.26 -5.78 2.99
C LEU A 77 -4.41 -6.77 2.88
N GLY A 78 -4.35 -7.80 3.70
CA GLY A 78 -5.43 -8.76 3.79
C GLY A 78 -5.33 -9.94 2.87
N VAL A 79 -4.35 -9.93 1.96
CA VAL A 79 -4.10 -11.09 1.13
C VAL A 79 -3.35 -12.12 1.96
N SER A 80 -3.87 -13.31 2.06
CA SER A 80 -3.30 -14.31 2.93
C SER A 80 -3.37 -15.69 2.31
N PRO A 81 -2.31 -16.49 2.46
CA PRO A 81 -2.29 -17.82 1.86
C PRO A 81 -2.88 -18.92 2.73
N THR A 82 -3.26 -18.66 3.99
CA THR A 82 -3.77 -19.73 4.85
C THR A 82 -5.19 -19.47 5.29
N PRO A 83 -5.96 -20.52 5.57
CA PRO A 83 -7.34 -20.32 5.99
C PRO A 83 -7.49 -19.54 7.29
N GLU A 84 -6.66 -19.81 8.27
CA GLU A 84 -6.75 -19.08 9.53
C GLU A 84 -6.49 -17.60 9.30
N LEU A 85 -5.48 -17.31 8.49
CA LEU A 85 -5.15 -15.93 8.21
C LEU A 85 -6.15 -15.26 7.30
N ILE A 86 -6.93 -16.03 6.54
CA ILE A 86 -7.97 -15.44 5.70
C ILE A 86 -9.00 -14.73 6.57
N PHE A 87 -9.46 -15.36 7.65
CA PHE A 87 -10.41 -14.68 8.54
C PHE A 87 -9.80 -13.45 9.17
N SER A 88 -8.60 -13.57 9.72
CA SER A 88 -7.91 -12.44 10.30
C SER A 88 -7.63 -11.39 9.25
N GLY A 89 -7.24 -11.84 8.07
CA GLY A 89 -6.93 -10.93 6.97
C GLY A 89 -8.13 -10.16 6.49
N THR A 90 -9.31 -10.78 6.47
CA THR A 90 -10.52 -10.09 6.05
C THR A 90 -10.87 -8.97 7.01
N ARG A 91 -10.79 -9.24 8.31
CA ARG A 91 -11.06 -8.21 9.30
C ARG A 91 -10.03 -7.10 9.22
N LEU A 92 -8.76 -7.48 9.11
CA LEU A 92 -7.69 -6.51 8.98
C LEU A 92 -7.88 -5.65 7.75
N PHE A 93 -8.24 -6.27 6.63
CA PHE A 93 -8.47 -5.54 5.40
C PHE A 93 -9.62 -4.55 5.55
N SER A 94 -10.71 -4.96 6.19
CA SER A 94 -11.86 -4.08 6.38
C SER A 94 -11.53 -2.88 7.24
N ILE A 95 -10.83 -3.12 8.35
CA ILE A 95 -10.45 -2.05 9.26
C ILE A 95 -9.46 -1.10 8.58
N ALA A 96 -8.45 -1.67 7.93
CA ALA A 96 -7.44 -0.86 7.28
C ALA A 96 -8.04 -0.04 6.13
N THR A 97 -8.98 -0.64 5.39
CA THR A 97 -9.62 0.08 4.31
C THR A 97 -10.45 1.24 4.83
N ARG A 98 -11.15 1.04 5.95
CA ARG A 98 -11.92 2.13 6.54
C ARG A 98 -11.01 3.28 6.96
N ILE A 99 -9.90 2.95 7.62
CA ILE A 99 -8.94 3.96 8.05
C ILE A 99 -8.37 4.69 6.85
N LEU A 100 -8.02 3.95 5.81
CA LEU A 100 -7.47 4.54 4.61
C LEU A 100 -8.46 5.48 3.94
N VAL A 101 -9.70 5.06 3.79
CA VAL A 101 -10.72 5.90 3.16
C VAL A 101 -10.95 7.16 3.99
N ASN A 102 -11.01 7.03 5.33
CA ASN A 102 -11.15 8.19 6.18
C ASN A 102 -9.98 9.15 6.01
N ALA A 103 -8.78 8.63 5.91
CA ALA A 103 -7.61 9.48 5.69
C ALA A 103 -7.65 10.14 4.33
N MET A 104 -8.13 9.43 3.32
CA MET A 104 -8.24 9.98 1.98
C MET A 104 -9.27 11.10 1.90
N GLU A 105 -10.30 11.05 2.74
CA GLU A 105 -11.32 12.10 2.73
C GLU A 105 -10.77 13.45 3.13
N VAL A 106 -9.73 13.47 3.95
CA VAL A 106 -9.11 14.72 4.36
C VAL A 106 -7.85 15.03 3.55
N SER A 107 -7.58 14.25 2.53
CA SER A 107 -6.42 14.45 1.67
C SER A 107 -6.88 14.82 0.28
N THR A 108 -5.91 15.05 -0.60
CA THR A 108 -6.21 15.31 -2.00
C THR A 108 -6.19 14.05 -2.85
N VAL A 109 -5.87 12.91 -2.26
CA VAL A 109 -5.78 11.66 -3.00
C VAL A 109 -7.19 11.14 -3.29
N ARG A 110 -7.45 10.81 -4.55
CA ARG A 110 -8.78 10.38 -4.97
C ARG A 110 -8.79 9.03 -5.66
N ARG A 111 -7.62 8.38 -5.78
CA ARG A 111 -7.54 7.14 -6.52
C ARG A 111 -7.03 6.03 -5.62
N LEU A 112 -7.83 4.99 -5.45
CA LEU A 112 -7.48 3.85 -4.64
C LEU A 112 -7.70 2.58 -5.44
N ILE A 113 -6.68 1.74 -5.47
CA ILE A 113 -6.77 0.41 -6.05
C ILE A 113 -6.56 -0.58 -4.93
N SER A 114 -7.55 -1.41 -4.66
CA SER A 114 -7.43 -2.43 -3.64
C SER A 114 -7.23 -3.78 -4.29
N VAL A 115 -6.21 -4.48 -3.85
CA VAL A 115 -5.99 -5.85 -4.28
C VAL A 115 -6.60 -6.74 -3.20
N THR A 116 -7.73 -7.35 -3.54
CA THR A 116 -8.36 -8.26 -2.63
C THR A 116 -8.07 -9.61 -3.19
N GLY A 117 -7.24 -10.30 -2.60
CA GLY A 117 -6.79 -11.52 -3.16
C GLY A 117 -7.34 -12.68 -2.48
N PRO A 118 -8.56 -12.99 -2.59
CA PRO A 118 -8.97 -14.20 -2.03
C PRO A 118 -8.34 -15.27 -2.80
N ILE A 119 -7.98 -16.18 -2.11
CA ILE A 119 -7.48 -17.27 -2.70
C ILE A 119 -8.59 -18.07 -3.08
N GLU A 120 -8.83 -18.25 -4.23
CA GLU A 120 -9.80 -19.08 -4.53
C GLU A 120 -9.37 -20.06 -5.25
N GLU A 121 -9.69 -20.80 -5.21
CA GLU A 121 -9.29 -21.80 -5.68
C GLU A 121 -9.80 -22.23 -6.56
#